data_a331254cd50bd7ff2102b18301e13b5b
#
_entry.id   a331254cd50bd7ff2102b18301e13b5b
#
_cell.length_a   1.000
_cell.length_b   1.000
_cell.length_c   1.000
_cell.angle_alpha   90.00
_cell.angle_beta   90.00
_cell.angle_gamma   90.00
#
_symmetry.space_group_name_H-M   'P 1'
#
loop_
_entity.id
_entity.type
_entity.pdbx_description
1 polymer ?
#
loop_
_entity_poly.entity_id
_entity_poly.type
_entity_poly.pdbx_seq_one_letter_code
_entity_poly.pdbx_strand_id
1 'polypeptide(L)'
;NMDSMVNHYSVTKHRRHTDAYTPGGEEGHRPNRAVTVYGNLIRQTFKDAPIIIGGIEASLRRLAHYDYWQDKLKRSVLLDSGADILIYGMGEHAIVEIADALDAGLPVDQITYINGTVYRTGSLDEVYDYDLLPSWDDLAADKLNYARSFNVQQQNMDPITGHRLVEPYPNSVYVVQNPPSATLTTDEMDEVAELPYARDWHPDYDAAGGVPAFAEIKFSISSNRGCFGECSFCALTFHQGRVLQMRSHDSIMREAELLTRDPEFKGYINDVGGPTANFS
;
A
#
# COMPACT_ATOMS: atom_id res chain seq x y z
N ASN A 1 -2.23 1.53 7.36
CA ASN A 1 -2.24 0.34 6.52
C ASN A 1 -1.02 -0.51 6.76
N MET A 2 -1.16 -1.50 7.58
CA MET A 2 -0.11 -2.39 7.98
C MET A 2 -0.36 -3.77 7.40
N ASP A 3 0.71 -4.52 7.12
CA ASP A 3 0.58 -5.92 6.74
C ASP A 3 0.15 -6.74 7.96
N SER A 4 -1.06 -7.27 7.93
CA SER A 4 -1.65 -7.99 9.06
C SER A 4 -0.84 -9.21 9.46
N MET A 5 -0.25 -9.95 8.50
CA MET A 5 0.56 -11.13 8.79
C MET A 5 1.87 -10.78 9.50
N VAL A 6 2.54 -9.70 9.06
CA VAL A 6 3.78 -9.23 9.72
C VAL A 6 3.51 -8.84 11.17
N ASN A 7 2.35 -8.29 11.43
CA ASN A 7 1.95 -7.90 12.79
C ASN A 7 1.59 -9.07 13.69
N HIS A 8 0.87 -10.05 13.15
CA HIS A 8 0.36 -11.16 13.95
C HIS A 8 1.40 -12.23 14.24
N TYR A 9 2.47 -12.31 13.46
CA TYR A 9 3.46 -13.39 13.54
C TYR A 9 4.89 -12.87 13.63
N SER A 10 5.72 -13.60 14.37
CA SER A 10 7.17 -13.41 14.33
C SER A 10 7.77 -13.98 13.03
N VAL A 11 9.03 -13.66 12.77
CA VAL A 11 9.80 -14.26 11.65
C VAL A 11 9.85 -15.79 11.71
N THR A 12 9.80 -16.36 12.92
CA THR A 12 9.77 -17.81 13.15
C THR A 12 8.36 -18.40 13.08
N LYS A 13 7.39 -17.63 12.56
CA LYS A 13 5.97 -18.03 12.38
C LYS A 13 5.20 -18.29 13.68
N HIS A 14 5.72 -17.85 14.83
CA HIS A 14 4.97 -17.89 16.08
C HIS A 14 3.99 -16.73 16.14
N ARG A 15 2.75 -17.02 16.51
CA ARG A 15 1.73 -15.99 16.71
C ARG A 15 2.11 -15.12 17.91
N ARG A 16 1.94 -13.81 17.77
CA ARG A 16 2.09 -12.85 18.88
C ARG A 16 0.86 -12.91 19.77
N HIS A 17 1.06 -12.74 21.07
CA HIS A 17 -0.01 -12.72 22.07
C HIS A 17 -0.60 -11.32 22.29
N THR A 18 -0.09 -10.32 21.61
CA THR A 18 -0.59 -8.94 21.63
C THR A 18 -0.67 -8.41 20.23
N ASP A 19 -1.69 -7.61 19.94
CA ASP A 19 -1.80 -6.85 18.71
C ASP A 19 -1.85 -5.36 19.04
N ALA A 20 -0.72 -4.69 18.94
CA ALA A 20 -0.58 -3.27 19.26
C ALA A 20 -1.49 -2.35 18.40
N TYR A 21 -2.06 -2.85 17.33
CA TYR A 21 -2.93 -2.10 16.42
C TYR A 21 -4.43 -2.38 16.63
N THR A 22 -4.77 -3.11 17.68
CA THR A 22 -6.16 -3.27 18.10
C THR A 22 -6.42 -2.49 19.41
N PRO A 23 -7.66 -2.09 19.67
CA PRO A 23 -8.02 -1.46 20.94
C PRO A 23 -7.61 -2.32 22.13
N GLY A 24 -6.94 -1.72 23.10
CA GLY A 24 -6.42 -2.42 24.26
C GLY A 24 -5.28 -3.42 24.02
N GLY A 25 -4.80 -3.54 22.78
CA GLY A 25 -3.73 -4.48 22.41
C GLY A 25 -4.16 -5.95 22.35
N GLU A 26 -5.46 -6.22 22.32
CA GLU A 26 -6.00 -7.58 22.31
C GLU A 26 -5.74 -8.29 20.97
N GLU A 27 -5.24 -9.53 21.02
CA GLU A 27 -5.04 -10.34 19.83
C GLU A 27 -6.36 -10.96 19.32
N GLY A 28 -6.37 -11.32 18.01
CA GLY A 28 -7.44 -12.13 17.43
C GLY A 28 -8.61 -11.35 16.85
N HIS A 29 -8.68 -10.05 17.00
CA HIS A 29 -9.75 -9.22 16.47
C HIS A 29 -9.56 -8.89 14.97
N ARG A 30 -8.32 -8.83 14.48
CA ARG A 30 -8.04 -8.56 13.08
C ARG A 30 -7.77 -9.86 12.31
N PRO A 31 -8.30 -10.01 11.09
CA PRO A 31 -7.97 -11.15 10.25
C PRO A 31 -6.51 -11.11 9.77
N ASN A 32 -5.91 -12.27 9.55
CA ASN A 32 -4.53 -12.39 9.05
C ASN A 32 -4.33 -11.75 7.67
N ARG A 33 -5.39 -11.67 6.87
CA ARG A 33 -5.41 -11.05 5.53
C ARG A 33 -6.53 -10.04 5.48
N ALA A 34 -6.32 -8.92 6.13
CA ALA A 34 -7.35 -7.90 6.34
C ALA A 34 -7.93 -7.39 5.02
N VAL A 35 -7.07 -7.08 4.04
CA VAL A 35 -7.51 -6.60 2.72
C VAL A 35 -8.43 -7.61 2.03
N THR A 36 -8.05 -8.89 2.01
CA THR A 36 -8.86 -9.94 1.39
C THR A 36 -10.20 -10.14 2.13
N VAL A 37 -10.15 -10.23 3.45
CA VAL A 37 -11.37 -10.49 4.25
C VAL A 37 -12.34 -9.33 4.16
N TYR A 38 -11.86 -8.10 4.35
CA TYR A 38 -12.72 -6.91 4.32
C TYR A 38 -13.26 -6.64 2.91
N GLY A 39 -12.44 -6.79 1.87
CA GLY A 39 -12.90 -6.68 0.49
C GLY A 39 -14.06 -7.65 0.19
N ASN A 40 -13.91 -8.92 0.54
CA ASN A 40 -14.97 -9.92 0.35
C ASN A 40 -16.23 -9.63 1.19
N LEU A 41 -16.08 -9.16 2.44
CA LEU A 41 -17.24 -8.79 3.26
C LEU A 41 -17.99 -7.60 2.67
N ILE A 42 -17.28 -6.58 2.18
CA ILE A 42 -17.87 -5.42 1.52
C ILE A 42 -18.62 -5.90 0.26
N ARG A 43 -17.99 -6.72 -0.58
CA ARG A 43 -18.60 -7.23 -1.82
C ARG A 43 -19.85 -8.09 -1.54
N GLN A 44 -19.86 -8.87 -0.47
CA GLN A 44 -21.01 -9.66 -0.07
C GLN A 44 -22.17 -8.77 0.39
N THR A 45 -21.88 -7.69 1.07
CA THR A 45 -22.88 -6.76 1.63
C THR A 45 -23.35 -5.74 0.59
N PHE A 46 -22.44 -5.19 -0.19
CA PHE A 46 -22.67 -4.13 -1.19
C PHE A 46 -22.20 -4.61 -2.56
N LYS A 47 -23.07 -5.35 -3.26
CA LYS A 47 -22.70 -6.06 -4.50
C LYS A 47 -22.15 -5.15 -5.60
N ASP A 48 -22.73 -3.96 -5.73
CA ASP A 48 -22.46 -3.03 -6.82
C ASP A 48 -21.57 -1.85 -6.42
N ALA A 49 -21.14 -1.79 -5.16
CA ALA A 49 -20.27 -0.72 -4.71
C ALA A 49 -18.86 -0.84 -5.31
N PRO A 50 -18.26 0.22 -5.85
CA PRO A 50 -16.86 0.23 -6.22
C PRO A 50 -15.97 -0.07 -5.01
N ILE A 51 -15.07 -1.02 -5.13
CA ILE A 51 -14.13 -1.40 -4.06
C ILE A 51 -12.72 -1.11 -4.53
N ILE A 52 -12.12 -0.09 -3.93
CA ILE A 52 -10.73 0.29 -4.16
C ILE A 52 -9.91 -0.14 -2.94
N ILE A 53 -8.86 -0.92 -3.17
CA ILE A 53 -7.95 -1.38 -2.11
C ILE A 53 -6.58 -0.72 -2.28
N GLY A 54 -5.87 -0.53 -1.19
CA GLY A 54 -4.54 0.10 -1.19
C GLY A 54 -3.77 -0.16 0.10
N GLY A 55 -2.70 0.58 0.29
CA GLY A 55 -1.79 0.45 1.41
C GLY A 55 -0.79 -0.68 1.22
N ILE A 56 0.12 -0.86 2.19
CA ILE A 56 1.29 -1.75 2.04
C ILE A 56 0.89 -3.21 1.80
N GLU A 57 -0.15 -3.71 2.47
CA GLU A 57 -0.61 -5.10 2.29
C GLU A 57 -1.09 -5.35 0.86
N ALA A 58 -1.87 -4.45 0.28
CA ALA A 58 -2.34 -4.55 -1.10
C ALA A 58 -1.20 -4.31 -2.09
N SER A 59 -0.42 -3.26 -1.90
CA SER A 59 0.68 -2.87 -2.78
C SER A 59 1.71 -3.97 -2.98
N LEU A 60 2.14 -4.63 -1.91
CA LEU A 60 3.13 -5.71 -1.98
C LEU A 60 2.56 -7.03 -2.55
N ARG A 61 1.24 -7.16 -2.62
CA ARG A 61 0.54 -8.36 -3.12
C ARG A 61 -0.26 -8.11 -4.39
N ARG A 62 0.07 -7.03 -5.13
CA ARG A 62 -0.66 -6.60 -6.32
C ARG A 62 -0.57 -7.56 -7.51
N LEU A 63 0.51 -8.34 -7.58
CA LEU A 63 0.73 -9.42 -8.53
C LEU A 63 0.90 -10.75 -7.79
N ALA A 64 1.19 -11.83 -8.51
CA ALA A 64 1.51 -13.11 -7.88
C ALA A 64 2.70 -12.96 -6.91
N HIS A 65 2.57 -13.48 -5.73
CA HIS A 65 3.54 -13.28 -4.66
C HIS A 65 3.74 -14.54 -3.82
N TYR A 66 4.95 -14.69 -3.26
CA TYR A 66 5.24 -15.76 -2.32
C TYR A 66 4.77 -15.37 -0.91
N ASP A 67 3.90 -16.20 -0.36
CA ASP A 67 3.45 -16.08 1.03
C ASP A 67 4.35 -16.89 1.96
N TYR A 68 5.20 -16.20 2.68
CA TYR A 68 6.17 -16.80 3.59
C TYR A 68 5.51 -17.65 4.69
N TRP A 69 4.38 -17.22 5.25
CA TRP A 69 3.73 -17.92 6.36
C TRP A 69 3.09 -19.24 5.93
N GLN A 70 2.49 -19.27 4.73
CA GLN A 70 1.87 -20.47 4.17
C GLN A 70 2.85 -21.30 3.31
N ASP A 71 4.04 -20.76 3.04
CA ASP A 71 5.02 -21.37 2.13
C ASP A 71 4.40 -21.72 0.76
N LYS A 72 3.71 -20.75 0.18
CA LYS A 72 2.95 -20.93 -1.07
C LYS A 72 3.00 -19.69 -1.94
N LEU A 73 2.97 -19.92 -3.25
CA LEU A 73 2.64 -18.87 -4.21
C LEU A 73 1.15 -18.53 -4.07
N LYS A 74 0.84 -17.24 -4.09
CA LYS A 74 -0.50 -16.65 -4.04
C LYS A 74 -0.75 -15.81 -5.27
N ARG A 75 -2.01 -15.78 -5.71
CA ARG A 75 -2.46 -14.88 -6.78
C ARG A 75 -2.44 -13.43 -6.32
N SER A 76 -2.59 -12.52 -7.26
CA SER A 76 -2.85 -11.11 -6.94
C SER A 76 -3.98 -10.97 -5.90
N VAL A 77 -3.76 -10.13 -4.90
CA VAL A 77 -4.77 -9.83 -3.88
C VAL A 77 -6.00 -9.17 -4.48
N LEU A 78 -5.86 -8.49 -5.62
CA LEU A 78 -7.00 -7.94 -6.37
C LEU A 78 -8.02 -9.03 -6.72
N LEU A 79 -7.55 -10.20 -7.18
CA LEU A 79 -8.41 -11.33 -7.52
C LEU A 79 -9.01 -12.00 -6.28
N ASP A 80 -8.24 -12.06 -5.18
CA ASP A 80 -8.65 -12.77 -3.97
C ASP A 80 -9.56 -11.92 -3.05
N SER A 81 -9.52 -10.59 -3.16
CA SER A 81 -10.33 -9.68 -2.33
C SER A 81 -11.69 -9.29 -2.92
N GLY A 82 -11.92 -9.59 -4.21
CA GLY A 82 -13.14 -9.14 -4.92
C GLY A 82 -13.17 -7.62 -5.15
N ALA A 83 -12.05 -6.93 -5.02
CA ALA A 83 -11.93 -5.51 -5.33
C ALA A 83 -11.91 -5.24 -6.85
N ASP A 84 -12.22 -4.02 -7.24
CA ASP A 84 -12.25 -3.58 -8.64
C ASP A 84 -10.92 -2.97 -9.06
N ILE A 85 -10.35 -2.11 -8.22
CA ILE A 85 -9.06 -1.44 -8.45
C ILE A 85 -8.19 -1.61 -7.21
N LEU A 86 -6.89 -1.79 -7.44
CA LEU A 86 -5.86 -1.75 -6.41
C LEU A 86 -4.92 -0.57 -6.68
N ILE A 87 -4.71 0.27 -5.68
CA ILE A 87 -3.70 1.34 -5.70
C ILE A 87 -2.43 0.81 -5.05
N TYR A 88 -1.29 0.92 -5.75
CA TYR A 88 0.01 0.54 -5.22
C TYR A 88 0.95 1.73 -5.11
N GLY A 89 1.96 1.60 -4.27
CA GLY A 89 2.87 2.71 -4.00
C GLY A 89 2.22 3.83 -3.20
N MET A 90 2.57 5.06 -3.52
CA MET A 90 1.97 6.26 -2.95
C MET A 90 0.71 6.61 -3.75
N GLY A 91 -0.42 6.65 -3.09
CA GLY A 91 -1.73 6.64 -3.73
C GLY A 91 -2.45 7.97 -3.81
N GLU A 92 -1.80 9.08 -3.44
CA GLU A 92 -2.45 10.38 -3.30
C GLU A 92 -3.06 10.86 -4.63
N HIS A 93 -2.28 10.85 -5.72
CA HIS A 93 -2.80 11.21 -7.05
C HIS A 93 -3.87 10.21 -7.52
N ALA A 94 -3.56 8.92 -7.46
CA ALA A 94 -4.44 7.88 -7.98
C ALA A 94 -5.82 7.87 -7.30
N ILE A 95 -5.89 8.09 -5.98
CA ILE A 95 -7.20 8.08 -5.28
C ILE A 95 -8.06 9.28 -5.67
N VAL A 96 -7.45 10.44 -5.90
CA VAL A 96 -8.17 11.64 -6.36
C VAL A 96 -8.68 11.43 -7.79
N GLU A 97 -7.83 10.98 -8.70
CA GLU A 97 -8.22 10.71 -10.09
C GLU A 97 -9.33 9.64 -10.19
N ILE A 98 -9.29 8.58 -9.36
CA ILE A 98 -10.36 7.58 -9.29
C ILE A 98 -11.65 8.21 -8.77
N ALA A 99 -11.57 9.04 -7.72
CA ALA A 99 -12.74 9.69 -7.15
C ALA A 99 -13.40 10.64 -8.17
N ASP A 100 -12.61 11.44 -8.87
CA ASP A 100 -13.09 12.34 -9.92
C ASP A 100 -13.74 11.58 -11.09
N ALA A 101 -13.15 10.46 -11.51
CA ALA A 101 -13.72 9.61 -12.56
C ALA A 101 -15.07 9.00 -12.14
N LEU A 102 -15.18 8.53 -10.91
CA LEU A 102 -16.44 7.99 -10.36
C LEU A 102 -17.49 9.09 -10.20
N ASP A 103 -17.11 10.29 -9.73
CA ASP A 103 -18.01 11.43 -9.60
C ASP A 103 -18.52 11.94 -10.96
N ALA A 104 -17.68 11.83 -11.98
CA ALA A 104 -18.08 12.07 -13.37
C ALA A 104 -19.01 10.99 -13.97
N GLY A 105 -19.30 9.93 -13.20
CA GLY A 105 -20.21 8.85 -13.59
C GLY A 105 -19.54 7.75 -14.43
N LEU A 106 -18.20 7.67 -14.48
CA LEU A 106 -17.51 6.61 -15.18
C LEU A 106 -17.65 5.30 -14.40
N PRO A 107 -18.08 4.19 -15.03
CA PRO A 107 -18.11 2.87 -14.37
C PRO A 107 -16.71 2.46 -13.93
N VAL A 108 -16.61 1.81 -12.76
CA VAL A 108 -15.33 1.44 -12.15
C VAL A 108 -14.49 0.51 -13.02
N ASP A 109 -15.11 -0.33 -13.82
CA ASP A 109 -14.46 -1.25 -14.75
C ASP A 109 -13.88 -0.57 -16.00
N GLN A 110 -14.24 0.70 -16.25
CA GLN A 110 -13.67 1.54 -17.30
C GLN A 110 -12.51 2.42 -16.80
N ILE A 111 -12.26 2.47 -15.49
CA ILE A 111 -11.15 3.22 -14.90
C ILE A 111 -9.87 2.37 -14.98
N THR A 112 -9.29 2.26 -16.17
CA THR A 112 -8.15 1.37 -16.49
C THR A 112 -6.85 2.12 -16.80
N TYR A 113 -6.87 3.45 -16.81
CA TYR A 113 -5.82 4.31 -17.34
C TYR A 113 -4.98 5.05 -16.30
N ILE A 114 -5.37 5.00 -15.04
CA ILE A 114 -4.73 5.78 -13.97
C ILE A 114 -3.41 5.13 -13.55
N ASN A 115 -2.33 5.89 -13.52
CA ASN A 115 -1.04 5.43 -13.04
C ASN A 115 -1.08 5.07 -11.55
N GLY A 116 -0.23 4.13 -11.12
CA GLY A 116 -0.22 3.64 -9.74
C GLY A 116 -1.37 2.69 -9.40
N THR A 117 -2.12 2.21 -10.41
CA THR A 117 -3.24 1.29 -10.22
C THR A 117 -3.00 -0.08 -10.81
N VAL A 118 -3.76 -1.05 -10.33
CA VAL A 118 -3.85 -2.40 -10.88
C VAL A 118 -5.33 -2.74 -11.04
N TYR A 119 -5.68 -3.27 -12.19
CA TYR A 119 -7.04 -3.70 -12.52
C TYR A 119 -7.04 -5.09 -13.17
N ARG A 120 -8.21 -5.69 -13.31
CA ARG A 120 -8.39 -6.96 -14.02
C ARG A 120 -9.15 -6.75 -15.32
N THR A 121 -8.81 -7.53 -16.34
CA THR A 121 -9.55 -7.54 -17.60
C THR A 121 -9.68 -8.96 -18.15
N GLY A 122 -10.65 -9.18 -19.01
CA GLY A 122 -10.86 -10.44 -19.75
C GLY A 122 -10.25 -10.44 -21.16
N SER A 123 -9.77 -9.28 -21.65
CA SER A 123 -9.14 -9.10 -22.96
C SER A 123 -7.98 -8.14 -22.87
N LEU A 124 -7.02 -8.29 -23.76
CA LEU A 124 -5.89 -7.36 -23.95
C LEU A 124 -6.07 -6.46 -25.18
N ASP A 125 -7.20 -6.49 -25.86
CA ASP A 125 -7.43 -5.74 -27.12
C ASP A 125 -7.26 -4.21 -26.94
N GLU A 126 -7.53 -3.70 -25.74
CA GLU A 126 -7.41 -2.28 -25.37
C GLU A 126 -6.23 -2.01 -24.43
N VAL A 127 -5.33 -2.97 -24.27
CA VAL A 127 -4.12 -2.83 -23.42
C VAL A 127 -2.91 -2.69 -24.31
N TYR A 128 -2.25 -1.55 -24.28
CA TYR A 128 -1.11 -1.22 -25.14
C TYR A 128 0.15 -0.97 -24.33
N ASP A 129 1.31 -1.11 -24.97
CA ASP A 129 2.63 -0.79 -24.41
C ASP A 129 2.88 -1.46 -23.05
N TYR A 130 2.89 -2.79 -23.04
CA TYR A 130 3.07 -3.57 -21.82
C TYR A 130 4.15 -4.64 -21.95
N ASP A 131 4.75 -4.97 -20.83
CA ASP A 131 5.60 -6.15 -20.67
C ASP A 131 4.76 -7.32 -20.17
N LEU A 132 4.81 -8.44 -20.89
CA LEU A 132 4.10 -9.65 -20.50
C LEU A 132 4.92 -10.43 -19.46
N LEU A 133 4.37 -10.62 -18.28
CA LEU A 133 4.95 -11.45 -17.23
C LEU A 133 4.68 -12.95 -17.50
N PRO A 134 5.47 -13.87 -16.92
CA PRO A 134 5.11 -15.28 -16.89
C PRO A 134 3.70 -15.49 -16.34
N SER A 135 2.97 -16.44 -16.92
CA SER A 135 1.61 -16.74 -16.48
C SER A 135 1.59 -17.33 -15.06
N TRP A 136 0.42 -17.30 -14.42
CA TRP A 136 0.23 -17.97 -13.13
C TRP A 136 0.71 -19.43 -13.14
N ASP A 137 0.42 -20.18 -14.21
CA ASP A 137 0.81 -21.58 -14.33
C ASP A 137 2.33 -21.73 -14.48
N ASP A 138 2.98 -20.84 -15.22
CA ASP A 138 4.45 -20.80 -15.32
C ASP A 138 5.12 -20.47 -13.98
N LEU A 139 4.54 -19.51 -13.24
CA LEU A 139 5.03 -19.14 -11.92
C LEU A 139 4.89 -20.28 -10.91
N ALA A 140 3.78 -21.03 -10.99
CA ALA A 140 3.53 -22.17 -10.12
C ALA A 140 4.42 -23.38 -10.46
N ALA A 141 4.81 -23.51 -11.72
CA ALA A 141 5.61 -24.64 -12.21
C ALA A 141 7.11 -24.49 -11.90
N ASP A 142 7.66 -23.27 -11.95
CA ASP A 142 9.10 -23.04 -11.83
C ASP A 142 9.44 -21.76 -11.05
N LYS A 143 10.22 -21.90 -9.98
CA LYS A 143 10.74 -20.79 -9.18
C LYS A 143 11.59 -19.79 -9.98
N LEU A 144 12.22 -20.21 -11.06
CA LEU A 144 12.97 -19.30 -11.93
C LEU A 144 12.03 -18.33 -12.66
N ASN A 145 10.85 -18.77 -13.04
CA ASN A 145 9.85 -17.89 -13.64
C ASN A 145 9.35 -16.86 -12.64
N TYR A 146 9.18 -17.24 -11.37
CA TYR A 146 8.89 -16.28 -10.30
C TYR A 146 10.01 -15.25 -10.13
N ALA A 147 11.27 -15.68 -10.12
CA ALA A 147 12.41 -14.76 -10.02
C ALA A 147 12.50 -13.81 -11.23
N ARG A 148 12.21 -14.31 -12.44
CA ARG A 148 12.15 -13.48 -13.66
C ARG A 148 11.02 -12.45 -13.57
N SER A 149 9.82 -12.86 -13.17
CA SER A 149 8.69 -11.95 -12.95
C SER A 149 9.05 -10.85 -11.96
N PHE A 150 9.63 -11.20 -10.82
CA PHE A 150 10.06 -10.22 -9.81
C PHE A 150 11.10 -9.24 -10.36
N ASN A 151 12.07 -9.71 -11.14
CA ASN A 151 13.07 -8.84 -11.76
C ASN A 151 12.43 -7.83 -12.73
N VAL A 152 11.48 -8.25 -13.56
CA VAL A 152 10.73 -7.33 -14.44
C VAL A 152 9.93 -6.32 -13.62
N GLN A 153 9.26 -6.75 -12.54
CA GLN A 153 8.55 -5.85 -11.65
C GLN A 153 9.48 -4.80 -11.04
N GLN A 154 10.69 -5.22 -10.59
CA GLN A 154 11.67 -4.31 -9.99
C GLN A 154 12.20 -3.28 -11.00
N GLN A 155 12.41 -3.69 -12.25
CA GLN A 155 12.87 -2.79 -13.32
C GLN A 155 11.82 -1.74 -13.71
N ASN A 156 10.53 -2.04 -13.49
CA ASN A 156 9.40 -1.18 -13.83
C ASN A 156 8.83 -0.40 -12.64
N MET A 157 9.65 -0.08 -11.63
CA MET A 157 9.24 0.70 -10.46
C MET A 157 9.49 2.20 -10.57
N ASP A 158 10.14 2.63 -11.64
CA ASP A 158 10.41 4.04 -11.86
C ASP A 158 9.20 4.73 -12.51
N PRO A 159 8.74 5.89 -11.99
CA PRO A 159 7.55 6.57 -12.52
C PRO A 159 7.74 7.20 -13.89
N ILE A 160 8.99 7.33 -14.36
CA ILE A 160 9.31 7.94 -15.68
C ILE A 160 9.51 6.86 -16.74
N THR A 161 10.21 5.78 -16.38
CA THR A 161 10.62 4.73 -17.32
C THR A 161 9.88 3.41 -17.15
N GLY A 162 9.04 3.29 -16.11
CA GLY A 162 8.28 2.07 -15.85
C GLY A 162 7.18 1.84 -16.88
N HIS A 163 7.07 0.59 -17.33
CA HIS A 163 6.06 0.15 -18.29
C HIS A 163 4.85 -0.45 -17.56
N ARG A 164 3.77 -0.62 -18.32
CA ARG A 164 2.63 -1.42 -17.91
C ARG A 164 3.05 -2.90 -17.85
N LEU A 165 2.60 -3.62 -16.85
CA LEU A 165 2.86 -5.05 -16.70
C LEU A 165 1.55 -5.83 -16.80
N VAL A 166 1.58 -6.97 -17.50
CA VAL A 166 0.43 -7.86 -17.63
C VAL A 166 0.78 -9.24 -17.11
N GLU A 167 0.03 -9.73 -16.13
CA GLU A 167 0.18 -11.08 -15.57
C GLU A 167 -1.03 -11.93 -15.97
N PRO A 168 -0.85 -12.96 -16.82
CA PRO A 168 -1.93 -13.84 -17.25
C PRO A 168 -2.32 -14.87 -16.19
N TYR A 169 -3.62 -15.10 -16.05
CA TYR A 169 -4.23 -16.13 -15.22
C TYR A 169 -5.10 -17.07 -16.05
N PRO A 170 -5.50 -18.25 -15.54
CA PRO A 170 -6.43 -19.14 -16.22
C PRO A 170 -7.75 -18.47 -16.59
N ASN A 171 -8.44 -19.01 -17.59
CA ASN A 171 -9.73 -18.55 -18.09
C ASN A 171 -9.74 -17.13 -18.68
N SER A 172 -8.66 -16.75 -19.36
CA SER A 172 -8.50 -15.41 -19.98
C SER A 172 -8.69 -14.27 -19.00
N VAL A 173 -8.23 -14.43 -17.76
CA VAL A 173 -8.16 -13.35 -16.79
C VAL A 173 -6.75 -12.77 -16.81
N TYR A 174 -6.66 -11.48 -16.89
CA TYR A 174 -5.39 -10.74 -16.84
C TYR A 174 -5.41 -9.73 -15.71
N VAL A 175 -4.33 -9.68 -14.95
CA VAL A 175 -4.07 -8.60 -14.00
C VAL A 175 -3.12 -7.62 -14.67
N VAL A 176 -3.56 -6.39 -14.81
CA VAL A 176 -2.81 -5.31 -15.48
C VAL A 176 -2.37 -4.31 -14.44
N GLN A 177 -1.06 -4.14 -14.29
CA GLN A 177 -0.47 -3.08 -13.49
C GLN A 177 -0.11 -1.91 -14.41
N ASN A 178 -0.71 -0.75 -14.19
CA ASN A 178 -0.31 0.49 -14.85
C ASN A 178 1.07 0.94 -14.36
N PRO A 179 1.78 1.83 -15.08
CA PRO A 179 3.02 2.41 -14.59
C PRO A 179 2.85 3.05 -13.20
N PRO A 180 3.92 3.20 -12.41
CA PRO A 180 3.85 3.88 -11.13
C PRO A 180 3.30 5.31 -11.23
N SER A 181 2.60 5.79 -10.21
CA SER A 181 2.21 7.19 -10.11
C SER A 181 3.43 8.12 -10.13
N ALA A 182 3.24 9.32 -10.65
CA ALA A 182 4.23 10.38 -10.49
C ALA A 182 4.52 10.63 -9.01
N THR A 183 5.75 11.04 -8.73
CA THR A 183 6.16 11.42 -7.38
C THR A 183 5.52 12.76 -7.02
N LEU A 184 5.17 12.92 -5.73
CA LEU A 184 4.72 14.21 -5.22
C LEU A 184 5.86 15.23 -5.24
N THR A 185 5.52 16.46 -5.59
CA THR A 185 6.37 17.62 -5.36
C THR A 185 6.46 17.96 -3.88
N THR A 186 7.37 18.86 -3.49
CA THR A 186 7.48 19.34 -2.11
C THR A 186 6.19 20.01 -1.66
N ASP A 187 5.56 20.83 -2.51
CA ASP A 187 4.30 21.51 -2.18
C ASP A 187 3.17 20.51 -1.94
N GLU A 188 3.02 19.51 -2.80
CA GLU A 188 2.02 18.44 -2.61
C GLU A 188 2.30 17.58 -1.37
N MET A 189 3.58 17.32 -1.04
CA MET A 189 3.95 16.63 0.20
C MET A 189 3.57 17.46 1.43
N ASP A 190 3.74 18.76 1.38
CA ASP A 190 3.35 19.68 2.44
C ASP A 190 1.83 19.72 2.59
N GLU A 191 1.08 19.86 1.49
CA GLU A 191 -0.38 19.83 1.49
C GLU A 191 -0.94 18.55 2.13
N VAL A 192 -0.39 17.38 1.75
CA VAL A 192 -0.80 16.09 2.32
C VAL A 192 -0.49 16.02 3.81
N ALA A 193 0.68 16.50 4.23
CA ALA A 193 1.08 16.48 5.64
C ALA A 193 0.27 17.44 6.53
N GLU A 194 -0.25 18.52 5.94
CA GLU A 194 -1.01 19.57 6.62
C GLU A 194 -2.53 19.36 6.59
N LEU A 195 -3.02 18.26 6.03
CA LEU A 195 -4.43 17.90 6.12
C LEU A 195 -4.89 17.84 7.60
N PRO A 196 -6.16 18.13 7.88
CA PRO A 196 -6.69 18.22 9.25
C PRO A 196 -6.85 16.84 9.90
N TYR A 197 -5.75 16.15 10.10
CA TYR A 197 -5.72 14.86 10.78
C TYR A 197 -6.17 14.99 12.24
N ALA A 198 -6.98 14.04 12.72
CA ALA A 198 -7.40 13.96 14.12
C ALA A 198 -6.22 13.75 15.08
N ARG A 199 -5.12 13.17 14.63
CA ARG A 199 -3.90 12.86 15.41
C ARG A 199 -4.19 12.10 16.70
N ASP A 200 -5.24 11.26 16.64
CA ASP A 200 -5.65 10.39 17.73
C ASP A 200 -6.36 9.14 17.16
N TRP A 201 -6.57 8.14 18.02
CA TRP A 201 -7.44 7.01 17.71
C TRP A 201 -8.92 7.42 17.71
N HIS A 202 -9.78 6.56 17.16
CA HIS A 202 -11.20 6.80 17.19
C HIS A 202 -11.75 6.75 18.63
N PRO A 203 -12.64 7.68 19.03
CA PRO A 203 -13.15 7.76 20.41
C PRO A 203 -13.82 6.47 20.93
N ASP A 204 -14.38 5.64 20.05
CA ASP A 204 -14.94 4.33 20.43
C ASP A 204 -13.93 3.41 21.11
N TYR A 205 -12.61 3.68 20.95
CA TYR A 205 -11.54 2.88 21.54
C TYR A 205 -11.10 3.33 22.92
N ASP A 206 -11.60 4.47 23.42
CA ASP A 206 -11.25 5.02 24.74
C ASP A 206 -11.56 4.04 25.87
N ALA A 207 -12.73 3.40 25.80
CA ALA A 207 -13.14 2.41 26.81
C ALA A 207 -12.22 1.19 26.90
N ALA A 208 -11.51 0.87 25.80
CA ALA A 208 -10.54 -0.22 25.76
C ALA A 208 -9.09 0.24 26.08
N GLY A 209 -8.89 1.51 26.41
CA GLY A 209 -7.57 2.09 26.68
C GLY A 209 -6.81 2.53 25.43
N GLY A 210 -7.53 2.78 24.32
CA GLY A 210 -6.95 3.25 23.06
C GLY A 210 -6.23 2.19 22.25
N VAL A 211 -5.38 2.61 21.32
CA VAL A 211 -4.59 1.75 20.43
C VAL A 211 -3.09 1.85 20.78
N PRO A 212 -2.48 0.82 21.36
CA PRO A 212 -1.11 0.91 21.92
C PRO A 212 -0.05 1.41 20.91
N ALA A 213 -0.13 1.00 19.66
CA ALA A 213 0.82 1.42 18.61
C ALA A 213 0.80 2.94 18.36
N PHE A 214 -0.26 3.63 18.75
CA PHE A 214 -0.38 5.07 18.54
C PHE A 214 0.65 5.85 19.38
N ALA A 215 1.01 5.35 20.54
CA ALA A 215 1.99 5.99 21.42
C ALA A 215 3.38 6.14 20.76
N GLU A 216 3.72 5.26 19.80
CA GLU A 216 5.00 5.31 19.10
C GLU A 216 5.03 6.38 17.99
N ILE A 217 3.87 6.69 17.40
CA ILE A 217 3.78 7.57 16.23
C ILE A 217 3.21 8.95 16.54
N LYS A 218 2.48 9.14 17.64
CA LYS A 218 1.77 10.38 17.98
C LYS A 218 2.67 11.61 17.90
N PHE A 219 3.91 11.51 18.37
CA PHE A 219 4.90 12.58 18.39
C PHE A 219 6.08 12.30 17.44
N SER A 220 5.80 11.76 16.27
CA SER A 220 6.77 11.53 15.21
C SER A 220 6.39 12.30 13.95
N ILE A 221 7.38 12.83 13.23
CA ILE A 221 7.22 13.61 12.02
C ILE A 221 7.89 12.88 10.86
N SER A 222 7.13 12.57 9.81
CA SER A 222 7.69 12.06 8.56
C SER A 222 8.16 13.21 7.69
N SER A 223 9.46 13.28 7.41
CA SER A 223 10.08 14.34 6.61
C SER A 223 10.14 14.02 5.12
N ASN A 224 10.18 12.74 4.76
CA ASN A 224 10.36 12.31 3.38
C ASN A 224 9.82 10.89 3.14
N ARG A 225 9.63 10.57 1.86
CA ARG A 225 9.27 9.24 1.35
C ARG A 225 10.21 8.84 0.22
N GLY A 226 10.20 7.54 -0.14
CA GLY A 226 11.07 6.96 -1.14
C GLY A 226 12.44 6.61 -0.58
N CYS A 227 13.14 5.66 -1.20
CA CYS A 227 14.47 5.25 -0.77
C CYS A 227 15.26 4.63 -1.94
N PHE A 228 16.42 5.18 -2.24
CA PHE A 228 17.32 4.66 -3.28
C PHE A 228 18.24 3.52 -2.79
N GLY A 229 18.15 3.12 -1.53
CA GLY A 229 19.05 2.14 -0.91
C GLY A 229 18.95 0.72 -1.45
N GLU A 230 17.81 0.33 -1.98
CA GLU A 230 17.53 -0.99 -2.60
C GLU A 230 18.01 -2.21 -1.80
N CYS A 231 17.97 -2.13 -0.48
CA CYS A 231 18.40 -3.24 0.38
C CYS A 231 17.53 -4.48 0.10
N SER A 232 18.16 -5.62 -0.14
CA SER A 232 17.48 -6.85 -0.56
C SER A 232 16.42 -7.39 0.42
N PHE A 233 16.46 -6.97 1.66
CA PHE A 233 15.50 -7.34 2.71
C PHE A 233 14.36 -6.32 2.89
N CYS A 234 14.45 -5.14 2.23
CA CYS A 234 13.59 -3.99 2.55
C CYS A 234 12.51 -3.79 1.48
N ALA A 235 11.26 -3.74 1.91
CA ALA A 235 10.13 -3.49 1.02
C ALA A 235 9.87 -1.98 0.74
N LEU A 236 10.58 -1.06 1.40
CA LEU A 236 10.33 0.38 1.26
C LEU A 236 10.51 0.85 -0.18
N THR A 237 11.62 0.50 -0.83
CA THR A 237 11.85 0.86 -2.23
C THR A 237 10.75 0.30 -3.13
N PHE A 238 10.32 -0.95 -2.88
CA PHE A 238 9.29 -1.62 -3.68
C PHE A 238 7.89 -1.05 -3.46
N HIS A 239 7.65 -0.39 -2.33
CA HIS A 239 6.37 0.25 -2.01
C HIS A 239 6.40 1.77 -2.26
N GLN A 240 7.40 2.49 -1.73
CA GLN A 240 7.45 3.96 -1.84
C GLN A 240 8.17 4.47 -3.10
N GLY A 241 8.86 3.59 -3.82
CA GLY A 241 9.68 3.96 -4.97
C GLY A 241 11.10 4.41 -4.58
N ARG A 242 11.88 4.74 -5.60
CA ARG A 242 13.31 5.11 -5.47
C ARG A 242 13.55 6.61 -5.42
N VAL A 243 12.61 7.39 -5.92
CA VAL A 243 12.70 8.84 -5.96
C VAL A 243 12.33 9.42 -4.60
N LEU A 244 13.17 10.31 -4.11
CA LEU A 244 12.91 11.02 -2.85
C LEU A 244 11.83 12.07 -3.04
N GLN A 245 10.88 12.09 -2.14
CA GLN A 245 9.81 13.08 -2.05
C GLN A 245 9.94 13.72 -0.66
N MET A 246 10.29 14.99 -0.61
CA MET A 246 10.66 15.69 0.64
C MET A 246 9.65 16.78 0.96
N ARG A 247 9.35 16.92 2.24
CA ARG A 247 8.63 18.08 2.76
C ARG A 247 9.56 19.28 2.91
N SER A 248 8.99 20.48 2.87
CA SER A 248 9.72 21.70 3.21
C SER A 248 10.06 21.76 4.70
N HIS A 249 11.14 22.47 5.05
CA HIS A 249 11.47 22.75 6.45
C HIS A 249 10.34 23.49 7.16
N ASP A 250 9.67 24.42 6.48
CA ASP A 250 8.58 25.19 7.05
C ASP A 250 7.39 24.31 7.42
N SER A 251 7.04 23.31 6.58
CA SER A 251 6.00 22.34 6.89
C SER A 251 6.36 21.49 8.10
N ILE A 252 7.59 20.99 8.17
CA ILE A 252 8.09 20.22 9.32
C ILE A 252 8.03 21.06 10.60
N MET A 253 8.43 22.33 10.54
CA MET A 253 8.38 23.24 11.69
C MET A 253 6.96 23.53 12.15
N ARG A 254 6.02 23.76 11.21
CA ARG A 254 4.59 23.93 11.55
C ARG A 254 4.00 22.70 12.25
N GLU A 255 4.36 21.50 11.78
CA GLU A 255 3.92 20.26 12.45
C GLU A 255 4.54 20.11 13.82
N ALA A 256 5.85 20.41 13.99
CA ALA A 256 6.50 20.38 15.30
C ALA A 256 5.83 21.34 16.29
N GLU A 257 5.52 22.58 15.86
CA GLU A 257 4.77 23.54 16.69
C GLU A 257 3.38 23.03 17.05
N LEU A 258 2.67 22.38 16.12
CA LEU A 258 1.37 21.79 16.38
C LEU A 258 1.46 20.69 17.45
N LEU A 259 2.45 19.81 17.36
CA LEU A 259 2.67 18.73 18.34
C LEU A 259 2.96 19.28 19.75
N THR A 260 3.69 20.41 19.88
CA THR A 260 3.96 21.01 21.19
C THR A 260 2.72 21.57 21.89
N ARG A 261 1.62 21.76 21.17
CA ARG A 261 0.33 22.23 21.71
C ARG A 261 -0.56 21.12 22.22
N ASP A 262 -0.22 19.87 21.92
CA ASP A 262 -0.96 18.70 22.41
C ASP A 262 -0.81 18.60 23.94
N PRO A 263 -1.91 18.43 24.69
CA PRO A 263 -1.87 18.35 26.16
C PRO A 263 -1.05 17.16 26.69
N GLU A 264 -0.83 16.13 25.88
CA GLU A 264 -0.02 14.98 26.24
C GLU A 264 1.46 15.12 25.87
N PHE A 265 1.86 16.25 25.25
CA PHE A 265 3.24 16.47 24.85
C PHE A 265 4.18 16.57 26.06
N LYS A 266 5.16 15.70 26.12
CA LYS A 266 6.09 15.56 27.27
C LYS A 266 7.44 16.29 27.04
N GLY A 267 7.52 17.18 26.05
CA GLY A 267 8.71 17.99 25.80
C GLY A 267 9.71 17.38 24.81
N TYR A 268 9.36 16.30 24.11
CA TYR A 268 10.20 15.70 23.06
C TYR A 268 9.39 15.17 21.90
N ILE A 269 9.96 15.21 20.72
CA ILE A 269 9.50 14.58 19.49
C ILE A 269 10.27 13.27 19.35
N ASN A 270 9.57 12.16 19.15
CA ASN A 270 10.17 10.81 19.14
C ASN A 270 11.09 10.63 17.93
N ASP A 271 10.67 11.13 16.77
CA ASP A 271 11.38 10.99 15.52
C ASP A 271 11.03 12.11 14.55
N VAL A 272 12.01 12.56 13.79
CA VAL A 272 11.86 13.42 12.60
C VAL A 272 12.65 12.77 11.50
N GLY A 273 11.98 12.09 10.57
CA GLY A 273 12.73 11.33 9.59
C GLY A 273 11.90 10.65 8.53
N GLY A 274 12.58 9.73 7.86
CA GLY A 274 12.07 8.89 6.80
C GLY A 274 13.01 7.69 6.59
N PRO A 275 13.00 7.06 5.41
CA PRO A 275 13.92 5.98 5.10
C PRO A 275 15.38 6.42 5.27
N THR A 276 16.17 5.66 6.03
CA THR A 276 17.49 6.05 6.52
C THR A 276 18.56 6.30 5.45
N ALA A 277 18.37 5.82 4.23
CA ALA A 277 19.31 6.10 3.12
C ALA A 277 19.25 7.54 2.57
N ASN A 278 18.36 8.38 3.10
CA ASN A 278 17.98 9.65 2.47
C ASN A 278 18.38 10.89 3.26
N PHE A 279 19.24 10.77 4.22
CA PHE A 279 19.78 11.95 4.90
C PHE A 279 20.77 12.68 3.99
N SER A 280 20.41 13.89 3.61
CA SER A 280 21.27 14.84 2.91
C SER A 280 21.56 16.03 3.82
#